data_e7eb9ee411f5d990f8b0bb9aba1651fb
#
_entry.id   e7eb9ee411f5d990f8b0bb9aba1651fb
#
_cell.length_a   1.000
_cell.length_b   1.000
_cell.length_c   1.000
_cell.angle_alpha   90.00
_cell.angle_beta   90.00
_cell.angle_gamma   90.00
#
_symmetry.space_group_name_H-M   'P 1'
#
loop_
_entity.id
_entity.type
_entity.pdbx_description
1 polymer ?
#
loop_
_entity_poly.entity_id
_entity_poly.type
_entity_poly.pdbx_seq_one_letter_code
_entity_poly.pdbx_strand_id
1 'polypeptide(L)'
;MNELLFEKLDELCNVIDNNDKVQELVKLKKQIYEDNTLKEKIEKYKNNSNQYDTNLIALKSEIINNPLVKRYREIENELYFLVLEINRKLNSLVDKKGCNSENN
;
A
#
# COMPACT_ATOMS: atom_id res chain seq x y z
N MET A 1 4.36 -12.99 27.64
CA MET A 1 5.14 -12.41 26.56
C MET A 1 4.44 -12.44 25.24
N ASN A 2 3.90 -13.59 24.87
CA ASN A 2 3.11 -13.68 23.64
C ASN A 2 1.87 -12.79 23.70
N GLU A 3 1.25 -12.70 24.87
CA GLU A 3 0.07 -11.87 25.05
C GLU A 3 0.38 -10.39 24.80
N LEU A 4 1.52 -9.91 25.29
CA LEU A 4 1.93 -8.53 25.06
C LEU A 4 2.17 -8.26 23.58
N LEU A 5 2.77 -9.22 22.89
CA LEU A 5 3.01 -9.11 21.46
C LEU A 5 1.69 -9.03 20.69
N PHE A 6 0.73 -9.88 21.03
CA PHE A 6 -0.60 -9.87 20.39
C PHE A 6 -1.36 -8.59 20.68
N GLU A 7 -1.27 -8.07 21.90
CA GLU A 7 -1.86 -6.78 22.22
C GLU A 7 -1.28 -5.66 21.36
N LYS A 8 0.04 -5.65 21.18
CA LYS A 8 0.70 -4.66 20.35
C LYS A 8 0.32 -4.79 18.88
N LEU A 9 0.19 -6.02 18.40
CA LEU A 9 -0.28 -6.27 17.04
C LEU A 9 -1.71 -5.75 16.86
N ASP A 10 -2.59 -6.01 17.82
CA ASP A 10 -3.96 -5.51 17.76
C ASP A 10 -4.00 -3.99 17.75
N GLU A 11 -3.21 -3.34 18.59
CA GLU A 11 -3.11 -1.89 18.61
C GLU A 11 -2.67 -1.35 17.25
N LEU A 12 -1.67 -1.97 16.63
CA LEU A 12 -1.15 -1.56 15.34
C LEU A 12 -2.20 -1.78 14.24
N CYS A 13 -2.90 -2.91 14.27
CA CYS A 13 -3.98 -3.17 13.33
C CYS A 13 -5.10 -2.14 13.47
N ASN A 14 -5.47 -1.79 14.70
CA ASN A 14 -6.48 -0.78 14.95
C ASN A 14 -6.04 0.60 14.45
N VAL A 15 -4.78 0.95 14.62
CA VAL A 15 -4.24 2.21 14.10
C VAL A 15 -4.35 2.25 12.58
N ILE A 16 -4.01 1.15 11.91
CA ILE A 16 -4.12 1.05 10.46
C ILE A 16 -5.57 1.16 10.02
N ASP A 17 -6.47 0.39 10.65
CA ASP A 17 -7.88 0.34 10.28
C ASP A 17 -8.58 1.68 10.49
N ASN A 18 -8.17 2.44 11.49
CA ASN A 18 -8.76 3.73 11.82
C ASN A 18 -8.01 4.90 11.18
N ASN A 19 -7.00 4.63 10.39
CA ASN A 19 -6.22 5.67 9.75
C ASN A 19 -7.01 6.30 8.61
N ASP A 20 -7.09 7.64 8.62
CA ASP A 20 -7.82 8.39 7.60
C ASP A 20 -7.29 8.13 6.19
N LYS A 21 -6.00 7.89 6.08
CA LYS A 21 -5.37 7.60 4.78
C LYS A 21 -5.81 6.25 4.22
N VAL A 22 -5.98 5.25 5.08
CA VAL A 22 -6.51 3.95 4.65
C VAL A 22 -7.93 4.12 4.14
N GLN A 23 -8.75 4.87 4.85
CA GLN A 23 -10.12 5.14 4.44
C GLN A 23 -10.18 5.90 3.12
N GLU A 24 -9.32 6.89 2.98
CA GLU A 24 -9.22 7.65 1.73
C GLU A 24 -8.76 6.75 0.58
N LEU A 25 -7.82 5.86 0.82
CA LEU A 25 -7.32 4.91 -0.18
C LEU A 25 -8.44 4.00 -0.68
N VAL A 26 -9.24 3.45 0.24
CA VAL A 26 -10.39 2.60 -0.10
C VAL A 26 -11.40 3.38 -0.95
N LYS A 27 -11.69 4.61 -0.55
CA LYS A 27 -12.62 5.48 -1.27
C LYS A 27 -12.11 5.78 -2.68
N LEU A 28 -10.82 6.11 -2.82
CA LEU A 28 -10.22 6.39 -4.12
C LEU A 28 -10.22 5.15 -5.01
N LYS A 29 -9.92 4.01 -4.45
CA LYS A 29 -9.97 2.75 -5.21
C LYS A 29 -11.36 2.52 -5.78
N LYS A 30 -12.40 2.76 -4.97
CA LYS A 30 -13.78 2.64 -5.42
C LYS A 30 -14.07 3.64 -6.55
N GLN A 31 -13.64 4.88 -6.39
CA GLN A 31 -13.83 5.92 -7.41
C GLN A 31 -13.15 5.57 -8.72
N ILE A 32 -11.95 5.00 -8.65
CA ILE A 32 -11.21 4.54 -9.83
C ILE A 32 -11.98 3.43 -10.54
N TYR A 33 -12.50 2.47 -9.81
CA TYR A 33 -13.28 1.37 -10.40
C TYR A 33 -14.62 1.82 -10.96
N GLU A 34 -15.18 2.89 -10.43
CA GLU A 34 -16.44 3.44 -10.95
C GLU A 34 -16.25 4.31 -12.20
N ASP A 35 -15.03 4.75 -12.45
CA ASP A 35 -14.71 5.50 -13.66
C ASP A 35 -14.47 4.54 -14.80
N ASN A 36 -15.47 4.38 -15.66
CA ASN A 36 -15.42 3.40 -16.74
C ASN A 36 -14.28 3.65 -17.71
N THR A 37 -14.03 4.90 -18.04
CA THR A 37 -12.95 5.25 -18.96
C THR A 37 -11.59 4.88 -18.40
N LEU A 38 -11.38 5.21 -17.14
CA LEU A 38 -10.13 4.90 -16.43
C LEU A 38 -9.97 3.39 -16.27
N LYS A 39 -11.04 2.71 -15.90
CA LYS A 39 -11.05 1.26 -15.75
C LYS A 39 -10.68 0.55 -17.05
N GLU A 40 -11.23 0.99 -18.18
CA GLU A 40 -10.90 0.44 -19.49
C GLU A 40 -9.40 0.63 -19.80
N LYS A 41 -8.87 1.80 -19.51
CA LYS A 41 -7.45 2.08 -19.73
C LYS A 41 -6.55 1.16 -18.88
N ILE A 42 -6.92 0.98 -17.63
CA ILE A 42 -6.18 0.11 -16.72
C ILE A 42 -6.22 -1.34 -17.19
N GLU A 43 -7.40 -1.83 -17.58
CA GLU A 43 -7.56 -3.19 -18.07
C GLU A 43 -6.78 -3.42 -19.36
N LYS A 44 -6.83 -2.46 -20.26
CA LYS A 44 -6.08 -2.52 -21.51
C LYS A 44 -4.58 -2.59 -21.24
N TYR A 45 -4.09 -1.81 -20.29
CA TYR A 45 -2.69 -1.83 -19.91
C TYR A 45 -2.28 -3.17 -19.31
N LYS A 46 -3.12 -3.69 -18.39
CA LYS A 46 -2.84 -4.98 -17.73
C LYS A 46 -2.85 -6.17 -18.69
N ASN A 47 -3.74 -6.14 -19.68
CA ASN A 47 -3.90 -7.26 -20.59
C ASN A 47 -2.87 -7.28 -21.72
N ASN A 48 -2.03 -6.27 -21.78
CA ASN A 48 -1.03 -6.18 -22.82
C ASN A 48 0.36 -6.44 -22.18
N SER A 49 1.08 -7.40 -22.73
CA SER A 49 2.36 -7.82 -22.19
C SER A 49 3.58 -7.13 -22.79
N ASN A 50 3.40 -6.36 -23.85
CA ASN A 50 4.52 -5.70 -24.51
C ASN A 50 4.82 -4.35 -23.86
N GLN A 51 5.74 -4.35 -22.92
CA GLN A 51 6.11 -3.16 -22.14
C GLN A 51 6.84 -2.10 -22.96
N TYR A 52 7.36 -2.44 -24.12
CA TYR A 52 8.11 -1.52 -24.97
C TYR A 52 7.27 -0.88 -26.06
N ASP A 53 5.98 -1.22 -26.12
CA ASP A 53 5.08 -0.62 -27.07
C ASP A 53 4.85 0.85 -26.71
N THR A 54 5.07 1.74 -27.68
CA THR A 54 4.89 3.18 -27.49
C THR A 54 3.48 3.53 -27.04
N ASN A 55 2.47 2.80 -27.56
CA ASN A 55 1.08 3.02 -27.19
C ASN A 55 0.83 2.68 -25.71
N LEU A 56 1.50 1.64 -25.21
CA LEU A 56 1.39 1.27 -23.81
C LEU A 56 2.06 2.29 -22.90
N ILE A 57 3.19 2.84 -23.32
CA ILE A 57 3.88 3.88 -22.57
C ILE A 57 2.97 5.11 -22.45
N ALA A 58 2.33 5.51 -23.57
CA ALA A 58 1.40 6.63 -23.57
C ALA A 58 0.19 6.34 -22.68
N LEU A 59 -0.34 5.13 -22.75
CA LEU A 59 -1.48 4.71 -21.95
C LEU A 59 -1.14 4.73 -20.45
N LYS A 60 0.03 4.23 -20.09
CA LYS A 60 0.52 4.28 -18.71
C LYS A 60 0.61 5.72 -18.22
N SER A 61 1.14 6.61 -19.06
CA SER A 61 1.24 8.03 -18.72
C SER A 61 -0.13 8.65 -18.45
N GLU A 62 -1.11 8.33 -19.29
CA GLU A 62 -2.47 8.82 -19.09
C GLU A 62 -3.06 8.33 -17.77
N ILE A 63 -2.87 7.06 -17.46
CA ILE A 63 -3.37 6.48 -16.21
C ILE A 63 -2.71 7.16 -15.01
N ILE A 64 -1.39 7.29 -15.03
CA ILE A 64 -0.63 7.86 -13.93
C ILE A 64 -0.97 9.34 -13.72
N ASN A 65 -1.28 10.06 -14.80
CA ASN A 65 -1.60 11.48 -14.72
C ASN A 65 -3.04 11.77 -14.32
N ASN A 66 -3.89 10.74 -14.22
CA ASN A 66 -5.24 10.92 -13.73
C ASN A 66 -5.21 11.38 -12.27
N PRO A 67 -5.96 12.42 -11.88
CA PRO A 67 -5.92 12.94 -10.51
C PRO A 67 -6.26 11.90 -9.44
N LEU A 68 -7.20 11.01 -9.70
CA LEU A 68 -7.56 9.95 -8.75
C LEU A 68 -6.39 8.99 -8.55
N VAL A 69 -5.73 8.61 -9.63
CA VAL A 69 -4.58 7.70 -9.59
C VAL A 69 -3.40 8.36 -8.90
N LYS A 70 -3.15 9.64 -9.18
CA LYS A 70 -2.09 10.38 -8.52
C LYS A 70 -2.30 10.40 -7.01
N ARG A 71 -3.50 10.74 -6.59
CA ARG A 71 -3.81 10.79 -5.16
C ARG A 71 -3.72 9.40 -4.51
N TYR A 72 -4.20 8.38 -5.19
CA TYR A 72 -4.09 7.01 -4.72
C TYR A 72 -2.62 6.62 -4.48
N ARG A 73 -1.74 6.93 -5.43
CA ARG A 73 -0.33 6.60 -5.32
C ARG A 73 0.37 7.40 -4.23
N GLU A 74 0.01 8.65 -4.05
CA GLU A 74 0.54 9.46 -2.95
C GLU A 74 0.21 8.82 -1.61
N ILE A 75 -1.03 8.40 -1.43
CA ILE A 75 -1.49 7.78 -0.19
C ILE A 75 -0.84 6.41 -0.01
N GLU A 76 -0.72 5.62 -1.07
CA GLU A 76 0.00 4.36 -1.01
C GLU A 76 1.42 4.54 -0.50
N ASN A 77 2.13 5.54 -1.02
CA ASN A 77 3.49 5.83 -0.60
C ASN A 77 3.54 6.24 0.88
N GLU A 78 2.62 7.07 1.32
CA GLU A 78 2.54 7.48 2.71
C GLU A 78 2.26 6.28 3.63
N LEU A 79 1.35 5.40 3.22
CA LEU A 79 1.04 4.18 3.96
C LEU A 79 2.21 3.20 3.94
N TYR A 80 2.94 3.14 2.86
CA TYR A 80 4.13 2.31 2.76
C TYR A 80 5.15 2.69 3.85
N PHE A 81 5.41 3.97 4.03
CA PHE A 81 6.30 4.44 5.08
C PHE A 81 5.75 4.11 6.47
N LEU A 82 4.43 4.20 6.66
CA LEU A 82 3.81 3.81 7.92
C LEU A 82 4.02 2.33 8.20
N VAL A 83 3.83 1.49 7.20
CA VAL A 83 4.04 0.04 7.33
C VAL A 83 5.51 -0.26 7.65
N LEU A 84 6.44 0.42 6.99
CA LEU A 84 7.86 0.25 7.29
C LEU A 84 8.17 0.60 8.75
N GLU A 85 7.59 1.66 9.25
CA GLU A 85 7.80 2.07 10.64
C GLU A 85 7.20 1.06 11.61
N ILE A 86 6.01 0.55 11.32
CA ILE A 86 5.38 -0.49 12.13
C ILE A 86 6.25 -1.75 12.13
N ASN A 87 6.74 -2.16 10.98
CA ASN A 87 7.61 -3.33 10.87
C ASN A 87 8.90 -3.14 11.67
N ARG A 88 9.46 -1.94 11.62
CA ARG A 88 10.66 -1.61 12.40
C ARG A 88 10.40 -1.75 13.88
N LYS A 89 9.27 -1.25 14.34
CA LYS A 89 8.88 -1.34 15.75
C LYS A 89 8.64 -2.78 16.18
N LEU A 90 7.96 -3.55 15.34
CA LEU A 90 7.73 -4.97 15.61
C LEU A 90 9.04 -5.74 15.67
N ASN A 91 9.93 -5.50 14.73
CA ASN A 91 11.23 -6.16 14.70
C ASN A 91 12.04 -5.80 15.95
N SER A 92 11.96 -4.57 16.39
CA SER A 92 12.62 -4.15 17.60
C SER A 92 12.10 -4.92 18.83
N LEU A 93 10.79 -5.15 18.90
CA LEU A 93 10.19 -5.93 19.97
C LEU A 93 10.63 -7.40 19.94
N VAL A 94 10.67 -7.96 18.74
CA VAL A 94 11.10 -9.35 18.56
C VAL A 94 12.60 -9.47 18.82
N ASP A 95 13.40 -8.55 18.34
CA ASP A 95 14.85 -8.58 18.50
C ASP A 95 15.27 -8.49 19.96
N LYS A 96 14.52 -7.80 20.78
CA LYS A 96 14.82 -7.75 22.22
C LYS A 96 14.76 -9.12 22.85
N LYS A 97 13.96 -10.02 22.29
CA LYS A 97 13.91 -11.39 22.73
C LYS A 97 14.88 -12.25 21.97
N GLY A 98 14.92 -12.03 20.67
CA GLY A 98 15.72 -12.82 19.77
C GLY A 98 17.19 -12.60 19.92
N CYS A 99 17.59 -11.43 20.33
CA CYS A 99 18.99 -11.13 20.56
C CYS A 99 19.67 -12.11 21.48
N ASN A 100 18.94 -12.56 22.48
CA ASN A 100 19.49 -13.50 23.44
C ASN A 100 19.71 -14.88 22.85
N SER A 101 18.94 -15.24 21.86
CA SER A 101 19.09 -16.55 21.25
C SER A 101 19.99 -16.50 20.05
N GLU A 102 20.11 -15.36 19.43
CA GLU A 102 20.90 -15.24 18.22
C GLU A 102 22.33 -14.86 18.44
N ASN A 103 22.61 -14.38 19.56
CA ASN A 103 23.96 -14.03 19.91
C ASN A 103 24.85 -15.23 20.11
N ASN A 104 24.33 -16.26 19.74
CA ASN A 104 25.08 -17.45 19.66
C ASN A 104 25.84 -17.49 18.40
#